data_32da2aca155395de99c1a7a792355d06
#
_entry.id   32da2aca155395de99c1a7a792355d06
#
_cell.length_a   1.000
_cell.length_b   1.000
_cell.length_c   1.000
_cell.angle_alpha   90.00
_cell.angle_beta   90.00
_cell.angle_gamma   90.00
#
_symmetry.space_group_name_H-M   'P 1'
#
loop_
_entity.id
_entity.type
_entity.pdbx_description
1 polymer ?
#
loop_
_entity_poly.entity_id
_entity_poly.type
_entity_poly.pdbx_seq_one_letter_code
_entity_poly.pdbx_strand_id
1 'polypeptide(L)'
;GVNVDYRVYRIKTRATEEGGAILEGDKLKRATVYTGKVENISNKEAKNYTKEELNRSIINPAQIKLVLETYRDAVYSEMFNEPQREPDMNYLPKTLIFALNENHATNIVRIAKKVFGHENDDTFVQKITYSSGDSNELIRQFRVNREFRIAVTCTLVATGTDVKPLEVLLFMRDVASEPLYIQMKGRGVRTIGDEQLRNVTPNAFSKDCFFLVDAVGVTEHDKKITPPSDGPTTKLITFKELLERITHGNLTDENLRLLAARLSRLYNKSDQSQRNNFIELAHADMKDISGNIYTAIEQDSLPPYVDINKPNNERKGLVVNIANYPEAREYLLILNAGFVDTLQPGEDTLISKGFSIEEAQITTSAFEQYCEEHKDEVEALRLIYNNNGSPITYSLLKDLENRLKMANNRFSQSQLWNSYTIVHPKHVKIRSTKEEKDALTNIIQLVRFAFHQIDQLESLYPVAQQRFNLWYGQTQRNITEKQIEIIRQVVNYIASNGACSIKDIREDDKTRAAQLIRAFGGVATADEALVSLSKFIIYRKIA
;
A
#
# COMPACT_ATOMS: atom_id res chain seq x y z
N GLY A 1 -8.05 -7.96 -20.71
CA GLY A 1 -8.04 -6.84 -19.80
C GLY A 1 -6.67 -6.72 -19.16
N VAL A 2 -6.02 -5.61 -19.35
CA VAL A 2 -4.69 -5.35 -18.82
C VAL A 2 -4.84 -5.03 -17.33
N ASN A 3 -4.01 -5.62 -16.47
CA ASN A 3 -3.91 -5.24 -15.07
C ASN A 3 -2.98 -4.03 -14.95
N VAL A 4 -3.23 -3.15 -13.97
CA VAL A 4 -2.28 -2.09 -13.59
C VAL A 4 -1.23 -2.65 -12.65
N ASP A 5 -0.04 -2.07 -12.68
CA ASP A 5 1.05 -2.39 -11.74
C ASP A 5 0.87 -1.66 -10.40
N TYR A 6 1.76 -1.88 -9.45
CA TYR A 6 1.70 -1.26 -8.14
C TYR A 6 3.02 -0.59 -7.76
N ARG A 7 2.94 0.37 -6.84
CA ARG A 7 4.09 1.03 -6.24
C ARG A 7 4.03 0.84 -4.72
N VAL A 8 5.16 0.51 -4.11
CA VAL A 8 5.25 0.28 -2.67
C VAL A 8 5.66 1.56 -1.96
N TYR A 9 4.80 2.03 -1.06
CA TYR A 9 5.08 3.11 -0.13
C TYR A 9 5.18 2.55 1.28
N ARG A 10 6.32 2.68 1.93
CA ARG A 10 6.58 2.10 3.25
C ARG A 10 6.41 3.16 4.33
N ILE A 11 5.82 2.76 5.45
CA ILE A 11 5.71 3.56 6.69
C ILE A 11 6.25 2.71 7.82
N LYS A 12 7.44 3.04 8.33
CA LYS A 12 8.08 2.33 9.42
C LYS A 12 7.96 3.14 10.70
N THR A 13 7.42 2.52 11.73
CA THR A 13 7.32 3.12 13.07
C THR A 13 8.12 2.31 14.07
N ARG A 14 8.46 2.88 15.23
CA ARG A 14 9.19 2.16 16.27
C ARG A 14 8.44 0.91 16.71
N ALA A 15 7.13 1.01 16.91
CA ALA A 15 6.32 -0.14 17.30
C ALA A 15 6.33 -1.28 16.27
N THR A 16 6.39 -0.97 14.97
CA THR A 16 6.43 -1.98 13.90
C THR A 16 7.81 -2.61 13.70
N GLU A 17 8.88 -1.93 14.08
CA GLU A 17 10.26 -2.44 13.93
C GLU A 17 10.78 -3.14 15.20
N GLU A 18 10.49 -2.56 16.37
CA GLU A 18 11.09 -2.96 17.64
C GLU A 18 10.06 -3.52 18.64
N GLY A 19 8.75 -3.30 18.43
CA GLY A 19 7.72 -3.53 19.44
C GLY A 19 7.64 -2.35 20.42
N GLY A 20 7.32 -2.64 21.67
CA GLY A 20 7.21 -1.60 22.68
C GLY A 20 7.08 -2.14 24.10
N ALA A 21 6.86 -1.25 25.05
CA ALA A 21 6.70 -1.57 26.47
C ALA A 21 5.27 -1.29 26.94
N ILE A 22 4.79 -2.09 27.88
CA ILE A 22 3.59 -1.86 28.67
C ILE A 22 4.07 -1.76 30.10
N LEU A 23 3.90 -0.59 30.70
CA LEU A 23 4.40 -0.32 32.05
C LEU A 23 3.43 -0.88 33.10
N GLU A 24 3.93 -1.07 34.32
CA GLU A 24 3.08 -1.35 35.47
C GLU A 24 2.11 -0.18 35.69
N GLY A 25 0.84 -0.47 35.91
CA GLY A 25 -0.21 0.53 36.06
C GLY A 25 -0.86 1.02 34.77
N ASP A 26 -0.30 0.70 33.60
CA ASP A 26 -0.90 1.06 32.32
C ASP A 26 -2.32 0.49 32.19
N LYS A 27 -3.22 1.34 31.69
CA LYS A 27 -4.60 0.96 31.44
C LYS A 27 -4.70 0.28 30.07
N LEU A 28 -5.34 -0.87 30.05
CA LEU A 28 -5.57 -1.67 28.87
C LEU A 28 -7.06 -1.95 28.73
N LYS A 29 -7.54 -2.02 27.47
CA LYS A 29 -8.82 -2.66 27.14
C LYS A 29 -8.53 -4.05 26.63
N ARG A 30 -8.89 -5.06 27.42
CA ARG A 30 -8.76 -6.48 27.04
C ARG A 30 -10.03 -6.95 26.37
N ALA A 31 -9.92 -7.39 25.14
CA ALA A 31 -11.01 -8.05 24.42
C ALA A 31 -10.76 -9.55 24.37
N THR A 32 -11.76 -10.34 24.77
CA THR A 32 -11.78 -11.78 24.61
C THR A 32 -12.19 -12.12 23.18
N VAL A 33 -11.31 -12.74 22.39
CA VAL A 33 -11.56 -13.02 20.97
C VAL A 33 -12.76 -13.96 20.78
N TYR A 34 -12.95 -14.92 21.70
CA TYR A 34 -14.03 -15.91 21.62
C TYR A 34 -15.43 -15.33 21.88
N THR A 35 -15.57 -14.49 22.92
CA THR A 35 -16.87 -13.94 23.34
C THR A 35 -17.11 -12.51 22.88
N GLY A 36 -16.07 -11.80 22.44
CA GLY A 36 -16.13 -10.38 22.15
C GLY A 36 -16.26 -9.47 23.39
N LYS A 37 -16.26 -10.03 24.62
CA LYS A 37 -16.35 -9.27 25.85
C LYS A 37 -15.12 -8.38 26.01
N VAL A 38 -15.36 -7.10 26.37
CA VAL A 38 -14.30 -6.11 26.58
C VAL A 38 -14.30 -5.67 28.03
N GLU A 39 -13.11 -5.71 28.64
CA GLU A 39 -12.90 -5.31 30.04
C GLU A 39 -11.76 -4.28 30.12
N ASN A 40 -11.88 -3.32 31.05
CA ASN A 40 -10.78 -2.43 31.39
C ASN A 40 -9.94 -3.13 32.47
N ILE A 41 -8.64 -3.31 32.19
CA ILE A 41 -7.69 -3.90 33.12
C ILE A 41 -6.54 -2.94 33.36
N SER A 42 -5.87 -3.05 34.49
CA SER A 42 -4.58 -2.41 34.76
C SER A 42 -3.49 -3.45 34.66
N ASN A 43 -2.42 -3.12 33.96
CA ASN A 43 -1.26 -4.00 33.86
C ASN A 43 -0.58 -4.11 35.24
N LYS A 44 -0.38 -5.34 35.73
CA LYS A 44 0.16 -5.60 37.07
C LYS A 44 1.68 -5.62 37.10
N GLU A 45 2.32 -5.90 35.97
CA GLU A 45 3.78 -6.00 35.85
C GLU A 45 4.23 -5.41 34.52
N ALA A 46 5.36 -4.70 34.53
CA ALA A 46 5.93 -4.18 33.30
C ALA A 46 6.33 -5.32 32.36
N LYS A 47 5.95 -5.24 31.11
CA LYS A 47 6.28 -6.23 30.07
C LYS A 47 6.55 -5.54 28.72
N ASN A 48 7.42 -6.15 27.94
CA ASN A 48 7.60 -5.74 26.55
C ASN A 48 6.69 -6.57 25.64
N TYR A 49 6.26 -5.98 24.53
CA TYR A 49 5.63 -6.69 23.44
C TYR A 49 6.51 -6.62 22.20
N THR A 50 6.53 -7.68 21.44
CA THR A 50 7.32 -7.78 20.21
C THR A 50 6.52 -7.23 19.01
N LYS A 51 7.22 -6.98 17.90
CA LYS A 51 6.56 -6.59 16.64
C LYS A 51 5.58 -7.67 16.12
N GLU A 52 5.84 -8.95 16.43
CA GLU A 52 4.96 -10.06 16.07
C GLU A 52 3.66 -10.09 16.90
N GLU A 53 3.70 -9.53 18.11
CA GLU A 53 2.53 -9.38 18.99
C GLU A 53 1.70 -8.14 18.62
N LEU A 54 2.34 -7.11 18.03
CA LEU A 54 1.66 -5.91 17.56
C LEU A 54 0.59 -6.26 16.52
N ASN A 55 -0.58 -5.67 16.67
CA ASN A 55 -1.77 -5.93 15.87
C ASN A 55 -2.31 -7.37 15.95
N ARG A 56 -1.66 -8.28 16.68
CA ARG A 56 -2.13 -9.65 16.93
C ARG A 56 -2.76 -9.81 18.32
N SER A 57 -1.99 -9.65 19.36
CA SER A 57 -2.44 -9.68 20.76
C SER A 57 -2.41 -8.31 21.42
N ILE A 58 -1.63 -7.38 20.89
CA ILE A 58 -1.51 -5.99 21.36
C ILE A 58 -1.92 -5.04 20.24
N ILE A 59 -2.86 -4.12 20.54
CA ILE A 59 -3.20 -3.00 19.65
C ILE A 59 -2.66 -1.72 20.26
N ASN A 60 -1.86 -0.98 19.48
CA ASN A 60 -1.36 0.34 19.85
C ASN A 60 -2.10 1.42 19.05
N PRO A 61 -3.06 2.15 19.65
CA PRO A 61 -3.79 3.21 18.95
C PRO A 61 -2.92 4.35 18.44
N ALA A 62 -1.79 4.63 19.09
CA ALA A 62 -0.86 5.66 18.64
C ALA A 62 -0.16 5.23 17.34
N GLN A 63 0.21 3.96 17.20
CA GLN A 63 0.76 3.41 15.96
C GLN A 63 -0.25 3.52 14.82
N ILE A 64 -1.50 3.11 15.05
CA ILE A 64 -2.58 3.23 14.05
C ILE A 64 -2.75 4.70 13.63
N LYS A 65 -2.80 5.61 14.60
CA LYS A 65 -2.95 7.05 14.34
C LYS A 65 -1.78 7.57 13.50
N LEU A 66 -0.55 7.27 13.90
CA LEU A 66 0.66 7.72 13.22
C LEU A 66 0.73 7.23 11.77
N VAL A 67 0.38 5.97 11.51
CA VAL A 67 0.33 5.43 10.16
C VAL A 67 -0.71 6.15 9.31
N LEU A 68 -1.91 6.37 9.84
CA LEU A 68 -2.99 7.04 9.11
C LEU A 68 -2.69 8.53 8.86
N GLU A 69 -2.08 9.24 9.82
CA GLU A 69 -1.61 10.62 9.65
C GLU A 69 -0.52 10.70 8.58
N THR A 70 0.47 9.79 8.64
CA THR A 70 1.55 9.71 7.64
C THR A 70 0.98 9.43 6.24
N TYR A 71 0.01 8.53 6.11
CA TYR A 71 -0.67 8.25 4.86
C TYR A 71 -1.44 9.49 4.35
N ARG A 72 -2.24 10.15 5.20
CA ARG A 72 -2.97 11.37 4.86
C ARG A 72 -2.05 12.46 4.30
N ASP A 73 -0.92 12.66 4.96
CA ASP A 73 0.02 13.73 4.60
C ASP A 73 0.81 13.39 3.32
N ALA A 74 1.01 12.08 3.03
CA ALA A 74 1.75 11.62 1.86
C ALA A 74 0.89 11.41 0.61
N VAL A 75 -0.42 11.22 0.76
CA VAL A 75 -1.30 10.77 -0.33
C VAL A 75 -1.26 11.68 -1.56
N TYR A 76 -1.30 12.99 -1.40
CA TYR A 76 -1.22 13.95 -2.50
C TYR A 76 0.15 14.63 -2.66
N SER A 77 0.99 14.58 -1.63
CA SER A 77 2.33 15.16 -1.71
C SER A 77 3.37 14.22 -2.33
N GLU A 78 3.19 12.91 -2.18
CA GLU A 78 4.18 11.91 -2.59
C GLU A 78 3.60 10.81 -3.50
N MET A 79 2.37 10.35 -3.27
CA MET A 79 1.77 9.23 -4.01
C MET A 79 1.00 9.68 -5.26
N PHE A 80 -0.01 10.51 -5.09
CA PHE A 80 -0.86 11.04 -6.18
C PHE A 80 -0.52 12.51 -6.41
N ASN A 81 0.74 12.77 -6.72
CA ASN A 81 1.27 14.12 -6.92
C ASN A 81 1.28 14.54 -8.40
N GLU A 82 0.51 13.86 -9.25
CA GLU A 82 0.34 14.26 -10.63
C GLU A 82 -0.35 15.63 -10.72
N PRO A 83 0.15 16.53 -11.57
CA PRO A 83 -0.37 17.90 -11.69
C PRO A 83 -1.85 17.98 -12.06
N GLN A 84 -2.36 16.94 -12.75
CA GLN A 84 -3.75 16.88 -13.20
C GLN A 84 -4.71 16.48 -12.07
N ARG A 85 -4.19 16.07 -10.91
CA ARG A 85 -5.00 15.64 -9.76
C ARG A 85 -4.93 16.70 -8.67
N GLU A 86 -5.97 17.50 -8.53
CA GLU A 86 -6.06 18.47 -7.44
C GLU A 86 -6.28 17.76 -6.10
N PRO A 87 -5.48 18.10 -5.06
CA PRO A 87 -5.65 17.53 -3.74
C PRO A 87 -7.03 17.87 -3.15
N ASP A 88 -7.83 16.84 -2.83
CA ASP A 88 -9.10 17.00 -2.13
C ASP A 88 -9.31 15.80 -1.19
N MET A 89 -9.32 16.05 0.11
CA MET A 89 -9.48 15.01 1.13
C MET A 89 -10.90 14.42 1.16
N ASN A 90 -11.92 15.12 0.67
CA ASN A 90 -13.26 14.56 0.54
C ASN A 90 -13.31 13.48 -0.56
N TYR A 91 -12.44 13.61 -1.56
CA TYR A 91 -12.25 12.63 -2.63
C TYR A 91 -10.92 11.91 -2.52
N LEU A 92 -10.50 11.61 -1.27
CA LEU A 92 -9.35 10.74 -1.02
C LEU A 92 -9.40 9.52 -1.96
N PRO A 93 -8.28 9.09 -2.59
CA PRO A 93 -8.23 7.87 -3.38
C PRO A 93 -8.89 6.71 -2.64
N LYS A 94 -9.71 5.89 -3.34
CA LYS A 94 -10.37 4.75 -2.68
C LYS A 94 -9.34 3.83 -2.07
N THR A 95 -9.44 3.64 -0.76
CA THR A 95 -8.44 2.96 0.06
C THR A 95 -9.07 1.75 0.75
N LEU A 96 -8.42 0.59 0.61
CA LEU A 96 -8.75 -0.62 1.35
C LEU A 96 -7.67 -0.89 2.39
N ILE A 97 -8.04 -0.90 3.66
CA ILE A 97 -7.14 -1.17 4.78
C ILE A 97 -7.32 -2.62 5.25
N PHE A 98 -6.22 -3.35 5.34
CA PHE A 98 -6.23 -4.70 5.86
C PHE A 98 -5.87 -4.71 7.35
N ALA A 99 -6.84 -5.05 8.18
CA ALA A 99 -6.70 -5.25 9.62
C ALA A 99 -6.50 -6.72 9.97
N LEU A 100 -5.91 -7.01 11.12
CA LEU A 100 -5.65 -8.38 11.55
C LEU A 100 -6.91 -9.10 12.02
N ASN A 101 -7.75 -8.41 12.80
CA ASN A 101 -8.97 -8.95 13.42
C ASN A 101 -10.03 -7.86 13.60
N GLU A 102 -11.23 -8.26 14.05
CA GLU A 102 -12.37 -7.35 14.24
C GLU A 102 -12.09 -6.18 15.18
N ASN A 103 -11.39 -6.42 16.30
CA ASN A 103 -11.05 -5.38 17.25
C ASN A 103 -10.06 -4.38 16.66
N HIS A 104 -9.05 -4.85 15.92
CA HIS A 104 -8.11 -3.99 15.18
C HIS A 104 -8.85 -3.17 14.13
N ALA A 105 -9.74 -3.78 13.32
CA ALA A 105 -10.54 -3.07 12.33
C ALA A 105 -11.41 -1.97 12.95
N THR A 106 -12.05 -2.25 14.07
CA THR A 106 -12.88 -1.28 14.82
C THR A 106 -12.04 -0.10 15.31
N ASN A 107 -10.84 -0.33 15.82
CA ASN A 107 -9.92 0.74 16.23
C ASN A 107 -9.43 1.57 15.04
N ILE A 108 -9.10 0.93 13.91
CA ILE A 108 -8.70 1.63 12.67
C ILE A 108 -9.84 2.54 12.21
N VAL A 109 -11.08 2.06 12.11
CA VAL A 109 -12.24 2.89 11.70
C VAL A 109 -12.41 4.09 12.61
N ARG A 110 -12.41 3.87 13.93
CA ARG A 110 -12.57 4.95 14.93
C ARG A 110 -11.46 6.00 14.82
N ILE A 111 -10.21 5.58 14.62
CA ILE A 111 -9.06 6.49 14.53
C ILE A 111 -9.04 7.18 13.17
N ALA A 112 -9.34 6.44 12.07
CA ALA A 112 -9.40 7.01 10.73
C ALA A 112 -10.45 8.13 10.62
N LYS A 113 -11.64 7.94 11.18
CA LYS A 113 -12.66 9.02 11.24
C LYS A 113 -12.11 10.30 11.86
N LYS A 114 -11.32 10.19 12.93
CA LYS A 114 -10.66 11.34 13.59
C LYS A 114 -9.57 11.97 12.71
N VAL A 115 -8.68 11.15 12.18
CA VAL A 115 -7.54 11.60 11.38
C VAL A 115 -7.98 12.33 10.11
N PHE A 116 -9.07 11.86 9.48
CA PHE A 116 -9.59 12.46 8.24
C PHE A 116 -10.71 13.51 8.48
N GLY A 117 -11.07 13.80 9.74
CA GLY A 117 -12.06 14.83 10.07
C GLY A 117 -13.53 14.43 9.83
N HIS A 118 -13.82 13.12 9.81
CA HIS A 118 -15.16 12.55 9.56
C HIS A 118 -15.72 11.83 10.80
N GLU A 119 -15.56 12.41 12.00
CA GLU A 119 -15.99 11.76 13.25
C GLU A 119 -17.50 11.50 13.32
N ASN A 120 -18.30 12.40 12.73
CA ASN A 120 -19.76 12.34 12.72
C ASN A 120 -20.33 11.77 11.40
N ASP A 121 -19.47 11.28 10.52
CA ASP A 121 -19.84 10.71 9.22
C ASP A 121 -19.59 9.20 9.23
N ASP A 122 -20.66 8.44 9.13
CA ASP A 122 -20.58 6.99 9.08
C ASP A 122 -20.29 6.44 7.67
N THR A 123 -20.29 7.30 6.65
CA THR A 123 -20.12 6.91 5.26
C THR A 123 -18.65 6.86 4.84
N PHE A 124 -17.86 7.87 5.20
CA PHE A 124 -16.49 8.06 4.69
C PHE A 124 -15.55 6.89 5.02
N VAL A 125 -15.61 6.36 6.25
CA VAL A 125 -14.82 5.21 6.71
C VAL A 125 -15.76 4.16 7.27
N GLN A 126 -15.75 2.95 6.69
CA GLN A 126 -16.59 1.84 7.17
C GLN A 126 -15.81 0.54 7.29
N LYS A 127 -16.26 -0.30 8.23
CA LYS A 127 -15.78 -1.67 8.40
C LYS A 127 -16.57 -2.61 7.49
N ILE A 128 -15.86 -3.46 6.73
CA ILE A 128 -16.45 -4.51 5.89
C ILE A 128 -15.93 -5.86 6.37
N THR A 129 -16.68 -6.50 7.26
CA THR A 129 -16.33 -7.80 7.84
C THR A 129 -17.59 -8.65 7.98
N TYR A 130 -17.44 -9.91 8.37
CA TYR A 130 -18.61 -10.79 8.61
C TYR A 130 -19.57 -10.26 9.67
N SER A 131 -19.07 -9.46 10.62
CA SER A 131 -19.90 -8.86 11.69
C SER A 131 -20.60 -7.56 11.26
N SER A 132 -20.34 -7.05 10.06
CA SER A 132 -20.84 -5.75 9.58
C SER A 132 -22.24 -5.80 8.96
N GLY A 133 -22.97 -6.90 9.06
CA GLY A 133 -24.26 -7.11 8.39
C GLY A 133 -24.10 -7.55 6.93
N ASP A 134 -24.78 -6.87 5.97
CA ASP A 134 -24.65 -7.23 4.55
C ASP A 134 -23.34 -6.73 3.94
N SER A 135 -22.30 -7.56 4.03
CA SER A 135 -20.98 -7.26 3.47
C SER A 135 -21.01 -7.04 1.95
N ASN A 136 -21.90 -7.71 1.23
CA ASN A 136 -22.00 -7.56 -0.23
C ASN A 136 -22.55 -6.20 -0.61
N GLU A 137 -23.54 -5.70 0.13
CA GLU A 137 -24.08 -4.36 -0.07
C GLU A 137 -23.03 -3.29 0.27
N LEU A 138 -22.30 -3.42 1.38
CA LEU A 138 -21.21 -2.51 1.73
C LEU A 138 -20.12 -2.47 0.65
N ILE A 139 -19.78 -3.60 0.05
CA ILE A 139 -18.82 -3.65 -1.06
C ILE A 139 -19.39 -2.97 -2.30
N ARG A 140 -20.67 -3.20 -2.61
CA ARG A 140 -21.36 -2.52 -3.72
C ARG A 140 -21.32 -1.01 -3.50
N GLN A 141 -21.62 -0.53 -2.30
CA GLN A 141 -21.54 0.88 -1.92
C GLN A 141 -20.09 1.39 -2.04
N PHE A 142 -19.11 0.67 -1.54
CA PHE A 142 -17.71 1.06 -1.66
C PHE A 142 -17.27 1.22 -3.12
N ARG A 143 -17.83 0.44 -4.04
CA ARG A 143 -17.55 0.52 -5.47
C ARG A 143 -18.09 1.79 -6.13
N VAL A 144 -19.29 2.22 -5.78
CA VAL A 144 -20.03 3.26 -6.54
C VAL A 144 -20.24 4.58 -5.78
N ASN A 145 -20.26 4.56 -4.46
CA ASN A 145 -20.52 5.74 -3.66
C ASN A 145 -19.27 6.63 -3.59
N ARG A 146 -19.41 7.90 -3.96
CA ARG A 146 -18.33 8.91 -3.94
C ARG A 146 -17.84 9.24 -2.53
N GLU A 147 -18.72 9.21 -1.55
CA GLU A 147 -18.42 9.60 -0.16
C GLU A 147 -17.75 8.47 0.63
N PHE A 148 -17.96 7.21 0.24
CA PHE A 148 -17.33 6.06 0.88
C PHE A 148 -15.89 5.90 0.38
N ARG A 149 -14.91 6.44 1.12
CA ARG A 149 -13.51 6.53 0.67
C ARG A 149 -12.61 5.45 1.24
N ILE A 150 -12.81 5.04 2.51
CA ILE A 150 -11.96 4.07 3.19
C ILE A 150 -12.78 2.87 3.66
N ALA A 151 -12.44 1.68 3.16
CA ALA A 151 -12.96 0.42 3.67
C ALA A 151 -11.91 -0.28 4.53
N VAL A 152 -12.31 -0.82 5.68
CA VAL A 152 -11.43 -1.60 6.58
C VAL A 152 -11.94 -3.02 6.68
N THR A 153 -11.08 -4.01 6.38
CA THR A 153 -11.44 -5.43 6.38
C THR A 153 -10.40 -6.29 7.12
N CYS A 154 -10.85 -7.37 7.75
CA CYS A 154 -9.98 -8.36 8.39
C CYS A 154 -9.74 -9.57 7.51
N THR A 155 -10.76 -9.97 6.75
CA THR A 155 -10.76 -11.12 5.87
C THR A 155 -11.11 -10.67 4.47
N LEU A 156 -10.57 -11.35 3.49
CA LEU A 156 -11.01 -11.15 2.12
C LEU A 156 -12.50 -11.47 2.07
N VAL A 157 -13.30 -10.42 1.99
CA VAL A 157 -14.72 -10.58 1.71
C VAL A 157 -14.84 -11.39 0.43
N ALA A 158 -15.71 -12.39 0.47
CA ALA A 158 -15.95 -13.46 -0.49
C ALA A 158 -15.49 -13.21 -1.94
N THR A 159 -15.02 -14.28 -2.58
CA THR A 159 -14.72 -14.38 -4.01
C THR A 159 -15.77 -13.66 -4.86
N GLY A 160 -15.32 -12.75 -5.75
CA GLY A 160 -16.20 -12.06 -6.71
C GLY A 160 -16.38 -10.57 -6.52
N THR A 161 -15.79 -9.96 -5.50
CA THR A 161 -15.90 -8.52 -5.26
C THR A 161 -14.81 -7.74 -5.98
N ASP A 162 -15.11 -7.35 -7.20
CA ASP A 162 -14.23 -6.51 -8.03
C ASP A 162 -14.52 -5.03 -7.76
N VAL A 163 -13.57 -4.33 -7.12
CA VAL A 163 -13.63 -2.88 -6.86
C VAL A 163 -12.63 -2.18 -7.77
N LYS A 164 -13.02 -1.96 -9.03
CA LYS A 164 -12.15 -1.35 -10.04
C LYS A 164 -11.59 0.03 -9.65
N PRO A 165 -12.37 0.95 -9.00
CA PRO A 165 -11.85 2.26 -8.60
C PRO A 165 -10.94 2.25 -7.36
N LEU A 166 -10.51 1.08 -6.89
CA LEU A 166 -9.60 0.96 -5.76
C LEU A 166 -8.19 1.38 -6.15
N GLU A 167 -7.63 2.39 -5.49
CA GLU A 167 -6.37 3.02 -5.84
C GLU A 167 -5.28 2.79 -4.79
N VAL A 168 -5.66 2.46 -3.53
CA VAL A 168 -4.72 2.24 -2.43
C VAL A 168 -5.07 0.98 -1.64
N LEU A 169 -4.07 0.14 -1.40
CA LEU A 169 -4.11 -0.97 -0.45
C LEU A 169 -3.18 -0.64 0.72
N LEU A 170 -3.72 -0.48 1.93
CA LEU A 170 -2.93 -0.20 3.12
C LEU A 170 -2.87 -1.44 4.01
N PHE A 171 -1.68 -2.00 4.20
CA PHE A 171 -1.45 -3.17 5.02
C PHE A 171 -1.08 -2.75 6.45
N MET A 172 -2.00 -2.98 7.37
CA MET A 172 -1.79 -2.86 8.82
C MET A 172 -1.78 -4.23 9.51
N ARG A 173 -1.63 -5.29 8.73
CA ARG A 173 -1.42 -6.67 9.19
C ARG A 173 -0.33 -7.32 8.36
N ASP A 174 0.49 -8.14 9.01
CA ASP A 174 1.40 -9.02 8.29
C ASP A 174 0.65 -10.21 7.65
N VAL A 175 1.18 -10.71 6.54
CA VAL A 175 0.63 -11.81 5.76
C VAL A 175 1.76 -12.79 5.45
N ALA A 176 1.83 -13.88 6.20
CA ALA A 176 2.86 -14.91 6.01
C ALA A 176 2.59 -15.85 4.81
N SER A 177 1.33 -15.99 4.39
CA SER A 177 0.92 -16.87 3.29
C SER A 177 1.04 -16.14 1.94
N GLU A 178 1.84 -16.67 1.03
CA GLU A 178 2.01 -16.12 -0.33
C GLU A 178 0.69 -16.10 -1.13
N PRO A 179 -0.13 -17.18 -1.19
CA PRO A 179 -1.40 -17.16 -1.89
C PRO A 179 -2.35 -16.09 -1.35
N LEU A 180 -2.41 -15.92 -0.03
CA LEU A 180 -3.24 -14.90 0.60
C LEU A 180 -2.74 -13.49 0.26
N TYR A 181 -1.42 -13.27 0.30
CA TYR A 181 -0.83 -11.99 -0.08
C TYR A 181 -1.12 -11.63 -1.54
N ILE A 182 -0.97 -12.59 -2.47
CA ILE A 182 -1.29 -12.40 -3.88
C ILE A 182 -2.78 -12.04 -4.08
N GLN A 183 -3.69 -12.73 -3.36
CA GLN A 183 -5.12 -12.41 -3.41
C GLN A 183 -5.43 -11.01 -2.89
N MET A 184 -4.81 -10.60 -1.78
CA MET A 184 -4.98 -9.25 -1.21
C MET A 184 -4.44 -8.19 -2.16
N LYS A 185 -3.23 -8.36 -2.67
CA LYS A 185 -2.61 -7.47 -3.67
C LYS A 185 -3.43 -7.41 -4.95
N GLY A 186 -3.97 -8.55 -5.38
CA GLY A 186 -4.83 -8.67 -6.57
C GLY A 186 -6.10 -7.82 -6.56
N ARG A 187 -6.50 -7.27 -5.41
CA ARG A 187 -7.63 -6.33 -5.33
C ARG A 187 -7.35 -4.98 -5.97
N GLY A 188 -6.09 -4.54 -6.00
CA GLY A 188 -5.69 -3.25 -6.58
C GLY A 188 -5.46 -3.28 -8.09
N VAL A 189 -5.17 -4.44 -8.68
CA VAL A 189 -4.66 -4.54 -10.06
C VAL A 189 -5.69 -4.23 -11.16
N ARG A 190 -6.97 -4.09 -10.85
CA ARG A 190 -8.02 -3.91 -11.85
C ARG A 190 -7.95 -2.56 -12.54
N THR A 191 -8.03 -2.58 -13.87
CA THR A 191 -8.15 -1.37 -14.69
C THR A 191 -9.57 -0.81 -14.63
N ILE A 192 -9.67 0.51 -14.81
CA ILE A 192 -10.93 1.24 -14.93
C ILE A 192 -10.75 2.35 -15.97
N GLY A 193 -11.79 2.65 -16.75
CA GLY A 193 -11.74 3.80 -17.66
C GLY A 193 -11.74 5.12 -16.90
N ASP A 194 -11.04 6.14 -17.43
CA ASP A 194 -10.84 7.43 -16.76
C ASP A 194 -12.17 8.13 -16.40
N GLU A 195 -13.15 8.09 -17.28
CA GLU A 195 -14.49 8.64 -17.01
C GLU A 195 -15.20 7.87 -15.88
N GLN A 196 -15.11 6.54 -15.87
CA GLN A 196 -15.69 5.72 -14.81
C GLN A 196 -15.00 5.96 -13.47
N LEU A 197 -13.68 6.18 -13.47
CA LEU A 197 -12.93 6.54 -12.27
C LEU A 197 -13.39 7.89 -11.74
N ARG A 198 -13.48 8.92 -12.58
CA ARG A 198 -13.97 10.27 -12.20
C ARG A 198 -15.40 10.28 -11.70
N ASN A 199 -16.24 9.36 -12.16
CA ASN A 199 -17.59 9.20 -11.61
C ASN A 199 -17.61 8.82 -10.14
N VAL A 200 -16.55 8.22 -9.62
CA VAL A 200 -16.40 7.78 -8.23
C VAL A 200 -15.37 8.60 -7.46
N THR A 201 -14.29 9.01 -8.12
CA THR A 201 -13.23 9.84 -7.56
C THR A 201 -13.04 11.07 -8.45
N PRO A 202 -13.82 12.15 -8.23
CA PRO A 202 -13.91 13.28 -9.18
C PRO A 202 -12.59 13.98 -9.48
N ASN A 203 -11.66 14.02 -8.53
CA ASN A 203 -10.34 14.61 -8.69
C ASN A 203 -9.30 13.66 -9.31
N ALA A 204 -9.67 12.41 -9.66
CA ALA A 204 -8.76 11.48 -10.31
C ALA A 204 -8.63 11.80 -11.79
N PHE A 205 -7.42 11.59 -12.35
CA PHE A 205 -7.17 11.73 -13.78
C PHE A 205 -7.25 10.38 -14.49
N SER A 206 -6.38 9.44 -14.12
CA SER A 206 -6.33 8.06 -14.61
C SER A 206 -5.87 7.13 -13.51
N LYS A 207 -6.05 5.81 -13.72
CA LYS A 207 -5.49 4.78 -12.84
C LYS A 207 -4.41 4.01 -13.58
N ASP A 208 -3.20 4.53 -13.57
CA ASP A 208 -2.04 3.91 -14.23
C ASP A 208 -1.35 2.87 -13.33
N CYS A 209 -1.46 3.06 -12.01
CA CYS A 209 -1.02 2.10 -11.00
C CYS A 209 -1.94 2.17 -9.77
N PHE A 210 -1.72 1.27 -8.81
CA PHE A 210 -2.23 1.45 -7.44
C PHE A 210 -1.08 1.50 -6.45
N PHE A 211 -1.32 2.08 -5.28
CA PHE A 211 -0.31 2.14 -4.23
C PHE A 211 -0.55 1.05 -3.18
N LEU A 212 0.50 0.29 -2.88
CA LEU A 212 0.56 -0.61 -1.76
C LEU A 212 1.29 0.12 -0.63
N VAL A 213 0.54 0.57 0.38
CA VAL A 213 1.09 1.21 1.57
C VAL A 213 1.38 0.11 2.60
N ASP A 214 2.65 -0.09 2.89
CA ASP A 214 3.15 -1.12 3.80
C ASP A 214 3.53 -0.50 5.15
N ALA A 215 2.70 -0.72 6.17
CA ALA A 215 2.91 -0.21 7.51
C ALA A 215 3.41 -1.28 8.50
N VAL A 216 3.73 -2.50 8.04
CA VAL A 216 4.11 -3.64 8.91
C VAL A 216 5.23 -4.50 8.32
N GLY A 217 5.89 -4.06 7.24
CA GLY A 217 6.94 -4.82 6.57
C GLY A 217 6.43 -6.02 5.74
N VAL A 218 5.16 -6.02 5.34
CA VAL A 218 4.56 -7.13 4.57
C VAL A 218 5.26 -7.38 3.24
N THR A 219 5.93 -6.38 2.68
CA THR A 219 6.68 -6.49 1.42
C THR A 219 8.14 -6.92 1.61
N GLU A 220 8.65 -6.93 2.84
CA GLU A 220 10.06 -7.20 3.15
C GLU A 220 10.33 -8.65 3.57
N HIS A 221 9.30 -9.45 3.84
CA HIS A 221 9.44 -10.82 4.31
C HIS A 221 9.18 -11.84 3.21
N ASP A 222 9.99 -12.90 3.18
CA ASP A 222 9.73 -14.08 2.37
C ASP A 222 8.39 -14.71 2.74
N LYS A 223 7.56 -14.94 1.74
CA LYS A 223 6.26 -15.57 1.93
C LYS A 223 6.41 -17.08 1.89
N LYS A 224 5.74 -17.76 2.84
CA LYS A 224 5.71 -19.22 2.86
C LYS A 224 4.78 -19.73 1.76
N ILE A 225 5.34 -20.43 0.81
CA ILE A 225 4.58 -21.25 -0.12
C ILE A 225 4.08 -22.45 0.70
N THR A 226 2.81 -22.44 1.07
CA THR A 226 2.19 -23.65 1.60
C THR A 226 1.95 -24.56 0.39
N PRO A 227 2.64 -25.72 0.26
CA PRO A 227 2.35 -26.62 -0.85
C PRO A 227 0.86 -27.01 -0.76
N PRO A 228 0.16 -27.17 -1.90
CA PRO A 228 -1.17 -27.74 -1.88
C PRO A 228 -1.08 -29.06 -1.11
N SER A 229 -1.92 -29.24 -0.10
CA SER A 229 -1.98 -30.49 0.63
C SER A 229 -2.64 -31.54 -0.29
N ASP A 230 -1.81 -32.25 -1.06
CA ASP A 230 -2.22 -33.43 -1.84
C ASP A 230 -2.43 -34.64 -0.93
N GLY A 231 -3.16 -34.45 0.15
CA GLY A 231 -3.59 -35.54 1.01
C GLY A 231 -5.11 -35.47 1.19
N PRO A 232 -5.78 -36.61 1.44
CA PRO A 232 -7.18 -36.59 1.83
C PRO A 232 -7.29 -35.60 3.00
N THR A 233 -8.06 -34.55 2.85
CA THR A 233 -8.37 -33.57 3.90
C THR A 233 -9.06 -34.31 5.03
N THR A 234 -8.27 -34.87 5.95
CA THR A 234 -8.78 -35.28 7.26
C THR A 234 -9.26 -33.96 7.86
N LYS A 235 -10.58 -33.82 7.95
CA LYS A 235 -11.23 -32.63 8.49
C LYS A 235 -10.66 -32.41 9.89
N LEU A 236 -9.76 -31.45 10.05
CA LEU A 236 -9.10 -31.15 11.32
C LEU A 236 -10.20 -30.80 12.32
N ILE A 237 -10.40 -31.69 13.32
CA ILE A 237 -11.39 -31.50 14.35
C ILE A 237 -11.11 -30.18 15.08
N THR A 238 -12.08 -29.29 15.14
CA THR A 238 -11.98 -28.05 15.90
C THR A 238 -11.86 -28.34 17.40
N PHE A 239 -11.32 -27.38 18.16
CA PHE A 239 -11.23 -27.61 19.62
C PHE A 239 -12.61 -27.71 20.28
N LYS A 240 -13.56 -26.97 19.77
CA LYS A 240 -14.97 -27.05 20.22
C LYS A 240 -15.55 -28.42 19.97
N GLU A 241 -15.43 -28.95 18.74
CA GLU A 241 -15.88 -30.32 18.43
C GLU A 241 -15.19 -31.39 19.27
N LEU A 242 -13.88 -31.23 19.54
CA LEU A 242 -13.16 -32.15 20.42
C LEU A 242 -13.73 -32.14 21.83
N LEU A 243 -13.94 -30.96 22.43
CA LEU A 243 -14.52 -30.84 23.77
C LEU A 243 -15.96 -31.38 23.80
N GLU A 244 -16.75 -31.19 22.77
CA GLU A 244 -18.08 -31.79 22.62
C GLU A 244 -18.01 -33.33 22.59
N ARG A 245 -17.10 -33.91 21.79
CA ARG A 245 -16.88 -35.37 21.75
C ARG A 245 -16.50 -35.92 23.10
N ILE A 246 -15.55 -35.29 23.81
CA ILE A 246 -15.12 -35.66 25.16
C ILE A 246 -16.31 -35.63 26.13
N THR A 247 -17.12 -34.58 26.08
CA THR A 247 -18.30 -34.41 26.93
C THR A 247 -19.36 -35.50 26.70
N HIS A 248 -19.54 -35.93 25.44
CA HIS A 248 -20.46 -37.00 25.07
C HIS A 248 -19.88 -38.40 25.30
N GLY A 249 -18.67 -38.51 25.87
CA GLY A 249 -18.06 -39.79 26.22
C GLY A 249 -17.32 -40.49 25.07
N ASN A 250 -17.06 -39.79 23.96
CA ASN A 250 -16.22 -40.32 22.87
C ASN A 250 -14.74 -40.20 23.26
N LEU A 251 -14.27 -41.14 24.08
CA LEU A 251 -12.95 -41.15 24.71
C LEU A 251 -11.97 -42.10 24.02
N THR A 252 -11.93 -42.09 22.69
CA THR A 252 -10.94 -42.84 21.92
C THR A 252 -9.52 -42.35 22.24
N ASP A 253 -8.52 -43.20 22.03
CA ASP A 253 -7.11 -42.86 22.25
C ASP A 253 -6.72 -41.63 21.42
N GLU A 254 -7.23 -41.50 20.19
CA GLU A 254 -7.01 -40.37 19.34
C GLU A 254 -7.55 -39.08 19.95
N ASN A 255 -8.82 -39.08 20.42
CA ASN A 255 -9.43 -37.89 21.02
C ASN A 255 -8.72 -37.50 22.33
N LEU A 256 -8.33 -38.49 23.16
CA LEU A 256 -7.57 -38.25 24.38
C LEU A 256 -6.18 -37.66 24.07
N ARG A 257 -5.44 -38.20 23.09
CA ARG A 257 -4.13 -37.64 22.65
C ARG A 257 -4.27 -36.21 22.14
N LEU A 258 -5.29 -35.95 21.33
CA LEU A 258 -5.57 -34.60 20.83
C LEU A 258 -5.88 -33.60 21.95
N LEU A 259 -6.69 -34.03 22.94
CA LEU A 259 -7.01 -33.22 24.12
C LEU A 259 -5.76 -32.89 24.92
N ALA A 260 -4.95 -33.91 25.27
CA ALA A 260 -3.71 -33.73 26.02
C ALA A 260 -2.74 -32.78 25.33
N ALA A 261 -2.54 -32.93 24.01
CA ALA A 261 -1.69 -32.05 23.23
C ALA A 261 -2.18 -30.61 23.25
N ARG A 262 -3.49 -30.36 23.15
CA ARG A 262 -4.07 -29.03 23.21
C ARG A 262 -3.98 -28.40 24.59
N LEU A 263 -4.22 -29.14 25.65
CA LEU A 263 -4.06 -28.69 27.04
C LEU A 263 -2.62 -28.30 27.35
N SER A 264 -1.63 -29.14 26.99
CA SER A 264 -0.20 -28.80 27.11
C SER A 264 0.17 -27.52 26.40
N ARG A 265 -0.34 -27.34 25.18
CA ARG A 265 -0.09 -26.11 24.40
C ARG A 265 -0.71 -24.88 25.07
N LEU A 266 -1.93 -24.98 25.58
CA LEU A 266 -2.61 -23.89 26.29
C LEU A 266 -1.88 -23.55 27.59
N TYR A 267 -1.48 -24.55 28.36
CA TYR A 267 -0.68 -24.37 29.58
C TYR A 267 0.58 -23.56 29.30
N ASN A 268 1.35 -23.91 28.27
CA ASN A 268 2.59 -23.23 27.91
C ASN A 268 2.37 -21.78 27.39
N LYS A 269 1.21 -21.48 26.84
CA LYS A 269 0.85 -20.15 26.37
C LYS A 269 0.23 -19.25 27.45
N SER A 270 -0.33 -19.84 28.51
CA SER A 270 -1.06 -19.11 29.53
C SER A 270 -0.12 -18.54 30.58
N ASP A 271 -0.42 -17.32 31.03
CA ASP A 271 0.20 -16.72 32.21
C ASP A 271 -0.31 -17.36 33.51
N GLN A 272 0.32 -17.03 34.66
CA GLN A 272 -0.02 -17.62 35.94
C GLN A 272 -1.47 -17.31 36.37
N SER A 273 -1.97 -16.10 36.08
CA SER A 273 -3.36 -15.72 36.41
C SER A 273 -4.36 -16.56 35.63
N GLN A 274 -4.10 -16.81 34.36
CA GLN A 274 -4.94 -17.64 33.48
C GLN A 274 -4.96 -19.11 33.92
N ARG A 275 -3.80 -19.62 34.34
CA ARG A 275 -3.70 -21.00 34.90
C ARG A 275 -4.50 -21.12 36.20
N ASN A 276 -4.36 -20.15 37.10
CA ASN A 276 -5.10 -20.14 38.37
C ASN A 276 -6.62 -20.07 38.12
N ASN A 277 -7.08 -19.22 37.18
CA ASN A 277 -8.50 -19.18 36.83
C ASN A 277 -9.02 -20.53 36.30
N PHE A 278 -8.21 -21.22 35.48
CA PHE A 278 -8.60 -22.54 34.99
C PHE A 278 -8.69 -23.56 36.16
N ILE A 279 -7.73 -23.52 37.09
CA ILE A 279 -7.75 -24.41 38.28
C ILE A 279 -9.00 -24.17 39.12
N GLU A 280 -9.41 -22.90 39.31
CA GLU A 280 -10.65 -22.60 40.04
C GLU A 280 -11.89 -23.16 39.36
N LEU A 281 -11.96 -23.13 38.03
CA LEU A 281 -13.11 -23.60 37.24
C LEU A 281 -13.11 -25.13 37.05
N ALA A 282 -11.95 -25.75 36.91
CA ALA A 282 -11.78 -27.16 36.57
C ALA A 282 -11.45 -28.04 37.80
N HIS A 283 -11.04 -27.43 38.90
CA HIS A 283 -10.49 -28.10 40.10
C HIS A 283 -9.28 -29.00 39.81
N ALA A 284 -8.54 -28.70 38.73
CA ALA A 284 -7.31 -29.35 38.34
C ALA A 284 -6.49 -28.50 37.40
N ASP A 285 -5.17 -28.71 37.32
CA ASP A 285 -4.29 -28.02 36.40
C ASP A 285 -4.33 -28.64 34.98
N MET A 286 -4.28 -27.82 33.94
CA MET A 286 -4.19 -28.32 32.55
C MET A 286 -3.00 -29.24 32.33
N LYS A 287 -1.87 -28.95 33.00
CA LYS A 287 -0.65 -29.77 32.94
C LYS A 287 -0.88 -31.16 33.56
N ASP A 288 -1.56 -31.23 34.69
CA ASP A 288 -1.84 -32.49 35.37
C ASP A 288 -2.83 -33.34 34.57
N ILE A 289 -3.90 -32.75 34.07
CA ILE A 289 -4.87 -33.45 33.21
C ILE A 289 -4.17 -34.01 31.97
N SER A 290 -3.36 -33.19 31.30
CA SER A 290 -2.60 -33.61 30.12
C SER A 290 -1.60 -34.71 30.42
N GLY A 291 -0.83 -34.58 31.52
CA GLY A 291 0.14 -35.57 31.98
C GLY A 291 -0.48 -36.90 32.30
N ASN A 292 -1.60 -36.90 33.04
CA ASN A 292 -2.35 -38.14 33.39
C ASN A 292 -2.85 -38.86 32.14
N ILE A 293 -3.36 -38.14 31.13
CA ILE A 293 -3.80 -38.74 29.86
C ILE A 293 -2.61 -39.37 29.12
N TYR A 294 -1.49 -38.68 28.98
CA TYR A 294 -0.30 -39.23 28.33
C TYR A 294 0.23 -40.47 29.05
N THR A 295 0.36 -40.40 30.37
CA THR A 295 0.84 -41.52 31.17
C THR A 295 -0.06 -42.77 31.01
N ALA A 296 -1.38 -42.58 31.05
CA ALA A 296 -2.32 -43.69 30.89
C ALA A 296 -2.25 -44.34 29.50
N ILE A 297 -2.02 -43.54 28.45
CA ILE A 297 -1.91 -44.06 27.08
C ILE A 297 -0.54 -44.72 26.84
N GLU A 298 0.57 -44.15 27.32
CA GLU A 298 1.92 -44.68 27.14
C GLU A 298 2.15 -45.97 27.91
N GLN A 299 1.54 -46.10 29.07
CA GLN A 299 1.63 -47.33 29.89
C GLN A 299 0.66 -48.43 29.46
N ASP A 300 -0.12 -48.21 28.40
CA ASP A 300 -1.18 -49.09 27.91
C ASP A 300 -2.13 -49.55 29.07
N SER A 301 -2.35 -48.63 30.02
CA SER A 301 -3.11 -48.87 31.23
C SER A 301 -4.62 -48.69 31.07
N LEU A 302 -5.06 -48.22 29.91
CA LEU A 302 -6.48 -48.00 29.63
C LEU A 302 -7.13 -49.23 29.00
N PRO A 303 -8.32 -49.65 29.46
CA PRO A 303 -9.07 -50.70 28.81
C PRO A 303 -9.44 -50.29 27.38
N PRO A 304 -9.59 -51.25 26.43
CA PRO A 304 -9.99 -50.95 25.06
C PRO A 304 -11.29 -50.14 25.03
N TYR A 305 -11.32 -49.10 24.16
CA TYR A 305 -12.54 -48.33 23.93
C TYR A 305 -13.49 -49.15 23.04
N VAL A 306 -14.62 -49.56 23.60
CA VAL A 306 -15.52 -50.51 22.92
C VAL A 306 -16.81 -49.85 22.42
N ASP A 307 -17.40 -48.94 23.19
CA ASP A 307 -18.69 -48.32 22.87
C ASP A 307 -18.86 -46.98 23.60
N ILE A 308 -19.31 -45.95 22.86
CA ILE A 308 -19.60 -44.64 23.44
C ILE A 308 -20.68 -44.68 24.52
N ASN A 309 -21.61 -45.62 24.45
CA ASN A 309 -22.73 -45.75 25.38
C ASN A 309 -22.41 -46.62 26.60
N LYS A 310 -21.25 -47.27 26.62
CA LYS A 310 -20.85 -48.10 27.77
C LYS A 310 -20.00 -47.31 28.76
N PRO A 311 -20.32 -47.35 30.05
CA PRO A 311 -19.55 -46.64 31.05
C PRO A 311 -18.12 -47.21 31.13
N ASN A 312 -17.12 -46.36 30.85
CA ASN A 312 -15.72 -46.63 31.10
C ASN A 312 -15.23 -45.61 32.14
N ASN A 313 -15.30 -46.02 33.42
CA ASN A 313 -14.99 -45.09 34.53
C ASN A 313 -13.53 -44.66 34.56
N GLU A 314 -12.59 -45.49 34.09
CA GLU A 314 -11.17 -45.17 34.06
C GLU A 314 -10.88 -44.08 33.02
N ARG A 315 -11.40 -44.22 31.80
CA ARG A 315 -11.28 -43.18 30.77
C ARG A 315 -12.02 -41.91 31.16
N LYS A 316 -13.21 -42.01 31.73
CA LYS A 316 -13.99 -40.89 32.25
C LYS A 316 -13.27 -40.13 33.35
N GLY A 317 -12.57 -40.86 34.23
CA GLY A 317 -11.78 -40.29 35.32
C GLY A 317 -10.71 -39.32 34.85
N LEU A 318 -10.06 -39.60 33.69
CA LEU A 318 -9.03 -38.74 33.11
C LEU A 318 -9.53 -37.37 32.65
N VAL A 319 -10.83 -37.26 32.33
CA VAL A 319 -11.42 -36.05 31.73
C VAL A 319 -12.53 -35.43 32.57
N VAL A 320 -12.75 -35.93 33.80
CA VAL A 320 -13.83 -35.48 34.67
C VAL A 320 -13.80 -33.98 34.93
N ASN A 321 -12.62 -33.42 35.10
CA ASN A 321 -12.36 -32.01 35.33
C ASN A 321 -12.65 -31.11 34.10
N ILE A 322 -12.93 -31.71 32.95
CA ILE A 322 -13.37 -31.03 31.75
C ILE A 322 -14.81 -31.41 31.41
N ALA A 323 -15.13 -32.70 31.42
CA ALA A 323 -16.44 -33.17 31.00
C ALA A 323 -17.58 -32.68 31.91
N ASN A 324 -17.37 -32.62 33.22
CA ASN A 324 -18.39 -32.21 34.18
C ASN A 324 -18.43 -30.71 34.47
N TYR A 325 -17.49 -29.90 33.94
CA TYR A 325 -17.36 -28.49 34.23
C TYR A 325 -17.53 -27.63 32.95
N PRO A 326 -18.77 -27.20 32.65
CA PRO A 326 -19.04 -26.40 31.45
C PRO A 326 -18.23 -25.09 31.39
N GLU A 327 -18.07 -24.42 32.54
CA GLU A 327 -17.32 -23.17 32.64
C GLU A 327 -15.82 -23.36 32.33
N ALA A 328 -15.25 -24.48 32.78
CA ALA A 328 -13.87 -24.84 32.44
C ALA A 328 -13.69 -25.05 30.90
N ARG A 329 -14.68 -25.71 30.26
CA ARG A 329 -14.66 -25.90 28.81
C ARG A 329 -14.76 -24.56 28.04
N GLU A 330 -15.65 -23.69 28.48
CA GLU A 330 -15.79 -22.37 27.90
C GLU A 330 -14.49 -21.56 28.06
N TYR A 331 -13.90 -21.63 29.24
CA TYR A 331 -12.62 -20.94 29.49
C TYR A 331 -11.47 -21.51 28.64
N LEU A 332 -11.41 -22.83 28.41
CA LEU A 332 -10.47 -23.43 27.47
C LEU A 332 -10.65 -22.89 26.03
N LEU A 333 -11.90 -22.67 25.59
CA LEU A 333 -12.16 -22.03 24.28
C LEU A 333 -11.73 -20.59 24.25
N ILE A 334 -11.92 -19.85 25.35
CA ILE A 334 -11.42 -18.47 25.52
C ILE A 334 -9.89 -18.45 25.43
N LEU A 335 -9.19 -19.29 26.18
CA LEU A 335 -7.72 -19.39 26.16
C LEU A 335 -7.21 -19.77 24.77
N ASN A 336 -7.87 -20.70 24.10
CA ASN A 336 -7.50 -21.13 22.75
C ASN A 336 -7.67 -20.03 21.70
N ALA A 337 -8.72 -19.24 21.81
CA ALA A 337 -8.96 -18.09 20.95
C ALA A 337 -8.03 -16.89 21.26
N GLY A 338 -7.66 -16.77 22.54
CA GLY A 338 -6.77 -15.72 23.03
C GLY A 338 -7.46 -14.42 23.38
N PHE A 339 -6.63 -13.45 23.76
CA PHE A 339 -7.02 -12.09 24.14
C PHE A 339 -6.33 -11.08 23.26
N VAL A 340 -6.96 -9.90 23.13
CA VAL A 340 -6.37 -8.74 22.46
C VAL A 340 -6.40 -7.58 23.43
N ASP A 341 -5.22 -7.08 23.80
CA ASP A 341 -5.05 -5.95 24.68
C ASP A 341 -4.84 -4.66 23.86
N THR A 342 -5.66 -3.63 24.11
CA THR A 342 -5.52 -2.31 23.49
C THR A 342 -4.93 -1.33 24.49
N LEU A 343 -3.80 -0.72 24.16
CA LEU A 343 -3.10 0.26 24.99
C LEU A 343 -3.91 1.55 25.17
N GLN A 344 -3.78 2.22 26.33
CA GLN A 344 -4.49 3.48 26.60
C GLN A 344 -3.68 4.43 27.50
N PRO A 345 -3.14 5.53 26.99
CA PRO A 345 -2.74 5.75 25.61
C PRO A 345 -1.48 4.96 25.27
N GLY A 346 -1.30 4.62 23.98
CA GLY A 346 -0.01 4.13 23.51
C GLY A 346 0.83 5.28 22.98
N GLU A 347 2.13 5.02 22.80
CA GLU A 347 3.06 5.92 22.13
C GLU A 347 3.71 5.24 20.94
N ASP A 348 4.03 6.01 19.90
CA ASP A 348 4.81 5.54 18.76
C ASP A 348 5.52 6.71 18.07
N THR A 349 6.58 6.43 17.33
CA THR A 349 7.37 7.40 16.58
C THR A 349 7.65 6.92 15.18
N LEU A 350 7.58 7.82 14.20
CA LEU A 350 7.92 7.53 12.81
C LEU A 350 9.45 7.37 12.70
N ILE A 351 9.88 6.23 12.15
CA ILE A 351 11.30 5.99 11.82
C ILE A 351 11.58 6.47 10.40
N SER A 352 10.76 6.02 9.43
CA SER A 352 10.92 6.40 8.03
C SER A 352 9.61 6.27 7.27
N LYS A 353 9.52 7.02 6.15
CA LYS A 353 8.46 6.87 5.16
C LYS A 353 9.01 7.08 3.76
N GLY A 354 8.39 6.49 2.76
CA GLY A 354 8.73 6.74 1.36
C GLY A 354 8.60 5.50 0.47
N PHE A 355 8.96 5.70 -0.80
CA PHE A 355 9.01 4.60 -1.77
C PHE A 355 10.19 3.66 -1.51
N SER A 356 10.04 2.42 -1.94
CA SER A 356 11.10 1.42 -1.87
C SER A 356 12.27 1.80 -2.79
N ILE A 357 13.50 1.78 -2.23
CA ILE A 357 14.73 2.02 -3.02
C ILE A 357 14.89 0.93 -4.08
N GLU A 358 14.62 -0.32 -3.76
CA GLU A 358 14.74 -1.46 -4.67
C GLU A 358 13.80 -1.31 -5.88
N GLU A 359 12.54 -0.91 -5.64
CA GLU A 359 11.57 -0.65 -6.71
C GLU A 359 12.00 0.53 -7.59
N ALA A 360 12.56 1.57 -6.99
CA ALA A 360 13.09 2.71 -7.73
C ALA A 360 14.30 2.30 -8.59
N GLN A 361 15.22 1.49 -8.05
CA GLN A 361 16.36 0.95 -8.80
C GLN A 361 15.93 0.07 -9.98
N ILE A 362 14.98 -0.84 -9.75
CA ILE A 362 14.42 -1.68 -10.84
C ILE A 362 13.84 -0.80 -11.94
N THR A 363 13.09 0.24 -11.58
CA THR A 363 12.44 1.13 -12.55
C THR A 363 13.46 1.93 -13.35
N THR A 364 14.47 2.52 -12.69
CA THR A 364 15.51 3.31 -13.39
C THR A 364 16.37 2.44 -14.27
N SER A 365 16.83 1.26 -13.79
CA SER A 365 17.63 0.33 -14.59
C SER A 365 16.86 -0.20 -15.81
N ALA A 366 15.58 -0.54 -15.64
CA ALA A 366 14.73 -0.96 -16.77
C ALA A 366 14.55 0.16 -17.81
N PHE A 367 14.43 1.41 -17.36
CA PHE A 367 14.32 2.56 -18.26
C PHE A 367 15.62 2.83 -19.01
N GLU A 368 16.76 2.77 -18.34
CA GLU A 368 18.09 2.90 -18.96
C GLU A 368 18.33 1.80 -19.99
N GLN A 369 17.97 0.57 -19.66
CA GLN A 369 18.05 -0.55 -20.60
C GLN A 369 17.15 -0.33 -21.82
N TYR A 370 15.89 0.09 -21.62
CA TYR A 370 14.97 0.40 -22.71
C TYR A 370 15.52 1.49 -23.63
N CYS A 371 16.06 2.57 -23.08
CA CYS A 371 16.66 3.64 -23.86
C CYS A 371 17.84 3.12 -24.72
N GLU A 372 18.71 2.30 -24.13
CA GLU A 372 19.89 1.74 -24.82
C GLU A 372 19.49 0.77 -25.94
N GLU A 373 18.51 -0.10 -25.69
CA GLU A 373 18.04 -1.08 -26.68
C GLU A 373 17.33 -0.44 -27.88
N HIS A 374 16.62 0.69 -27.66
CA HIS A 374 15.78 1.32 -28.69
C HIS A 374 16.32 2.66 -29.24
N LYS A 375 17.55 3.04 -28.86
CA LYS A 375 18.13 4.34 -29.26
C LYS A 375 18.25 4.55 -30.79
N ASP A 376 18.40 3.46 -31.55
CA ASP A 376 18.53 3.52 -33.01
C ASP A 376 17.19 3.34 -33.74
N GLU A 377 16.20 2.71 -33.09
CA GLU A 377 14.91 2.36 -33.68
C GLU A 377 13.87 3.48 -33.46
N VAL A 378 13.85 4.10 -32.28
CA VAL A 378 12.90 5.16 -31.92
C VAL A 378 13.50 6.51 -32.28
N GLU A 379 12.88 7.21 -33.23
CA GLU A 379 13.41 8.47 -33.77
C GLU A 379 13.70 9.52 -32.69
N ALA A 380 12.80 9.71 -31.73
CA ALA A 380 13.02 10.66 -30.65
C ALA A 380 14.24 10.28 -29.79
N LEU A 381 14.41 8.98 -29.43
CA LEU A 381 15.58 8.51 -28.68
C LEU A 381 16.86 8.72 -29.47
N ARG A 382 16.87 8.40 -30.77
CA ARG A 382 18.01 8.60 -31.67
C ARG A 382 18.42 10.08 -31.74
N LEU A 383 17.45 11.00 -31.86
CA LEU A 383 17.73 12.45 -31.92
C LEU A 383 18.29 12.98 -30.60
N ILE A 384 17.76 12.51 -29.47
CA ILE A 384 18.26 12.86 -28.12
C ILE A 384 19.67 12.29 -27.92
N TYR A 385 19.87 11.01 -28.25
CA TYR A 385 21.15 10.33 -28.09
C TYR A 385 22.27 11.00 -28.89
N ASN A 386 22.03 11.25 -30.19
CA ASN A 386 23.02 11.89 -31.08
C ASN A 386 23.30 13.35 -30.73
N ASN A 387 22.40 14.04 -30.05
CA ASN A 387 22.54 15.43 -29.58
C ASN A 387 23.06 16.39 -30.66
N ASN A 388 22.63 16.19 -31.91
CA ASN A 388 23.13 16.92 -33.11
C ASN A 388 22.37 18.21 -33.40
N GLY A 389 21.49 18.63 -32.52
CA GLY A 389 20.69 19.88 -32.69
C GLY A 389 19.50 19.77 -33.65
N SER A 390 19.12 18.54 -34.05
CA SER A 390 17.89 18.34 -34.83
C SER A 390 16.64 18.66 -33.97
N PRO A 391 15.59 19.25 -34.57
CA PRO A 391 14.43 19.67 -33.82
C PRO A 391 13.69 18.45 -33.23
N ILE A 392 13.47 18.46 -31.90
CA ILE A 392 12.64 17.49 -31.21
C ILE A 392 11.27 18.14 -31.01
N THR A 393 10.32 17.72 -31.84
CA THR A 393 8.98 18.31 -31.91
C THR A 393 8.03 17.72 -30.88
N TYR A 394 6.91 18.39 -30.65
CA TYR A 394 5.83 17.92 -29.80
C TYR A 394 5.34 16.51 -30.19
N SER A 395 5.14 16.28 -31.50
CA SER A 395 4.67 14.98 -32.02
C SER A 395 5.63 13.83 -31.73
N LEU A 396 6.94 14.07 -31.87
CA LEU A 396 7.98 13.10 -31.53
C LEU A 396 8.00 12.78 -30.03
N LEU A 397 7.85 13.80 -29.19
CA LEU A 397 7.78 13.61 -27.73
C LEU A 397 6.52 12.85 -27.30
N LYS A 398 5.38 13.12 -27.93
CA LYS A 398 4.13 12.38 -27.67
C LYS A 398 4.21 10.93 -28.13
N ASP A 399 4.81 10.67 -29.28
CA ASP A 399 5.05 9.28 -29.74
C ASP A 399 5.96 8.54 -28.74
N LEU A 400 7.05 9.17 -28.31
CA LEU A 400 7.94 8.60 -27.30
C LEU A 400 7.22 8.34 -25.97
N GLU A 401 6.43 9.30 -25.46
CA GLU A 401 5.65 9.12 -24.25
C GLU A 401 4.71 7.91 -24.34
N ASN A 402 4.02 7.76 -25.45
CA ASN A 402 3.12 6.63 -25.68
C ASN A 402 3.88 5.31 -25.75
N ARG A 403 5.02 5.25 -26.45
CA ARG A 403 5.87 4.05 -26.52
C ARG A 403 6.40 3.65 -25.15
N LEU A 404 6.85 4.61 -24.36
CA LEU A 404 7.32 4.39 -22.99
C LEU A 404 6.20 3.80 -22.13
N LYS A 405 5.00 4.36 -22.17
CA LYS A 405 3.83 3.84 -21.43
C LYS A 405 3.40 2.44 -21.89
N MET A 406 3.52 2.13 -23.18
CA MET A 406 3.24 0.79 -23.71
C MET A 406 4.30 -0.22 -23.31
N ALA A 407 5.57 0.19 -23.28
CA ALA A 407 6.68 -0.69 -22.91
C ALA A 407 6.62 -1.07 -21.42
N ASN A 408 6.34 -0.09 -20.56
CA ASN A 408 6.20 -0.30 -19.12
C ASN A 408 5.34 0.83 -18.52
N ASN A 409 4.30 0.51 -17.78
CA ASN A 409 3.44 1.50 -17.12
C ASN A 409 4.18 2.34 -16.05
N ARG A 410 5.36 1.88 -15.60
CA ARG A 410 6.25 2.66 -14.72
C ARG A 410 7.06 3.74 -15.44
N PHE A 411 7.02 3.81 -16.77
CA PHE A 411 7.78 4.77 -17.56
C PHE A 411 7.04 6.09 -17.81
N SER A 412 6.09 6.45 -16.93
CA SER A 412 5.56 7.81 -16.93
C SER A 412 6.60 8.81 -16.42
N GLN A 413 6.54 10.05 -16.89
CA GLN A 413 7.48 11.11 -16.49
C GLN A 413 7.56 11.26 -14.96
N SER A 414 6.41 11.29 -14.29
CA SER A 414 6.35 11.45 -12.82
C SER A 414 6.97 10.27 -12.09
N GLN A 415 6.70 9.06 -12.54
CA GLN A 415 7.27 7.84 -11.92
C GLN A 415 8.77 7.75 -12.12
N LEU A 416 9.27 7.99 -13.32
CA LEU A 416 10.70 8.00 -13.60
C LEU A 416 11.43 9.08 -12.81
N TRP A 417 10.88 10.30 -12.78
CA TRP A 417 11.48 11.40 -12.01
C TRP A 417 11.54 11.07 -10.51
N ASN A 418 10.47 10.54 -9.96
CA ASN A 418 10.43 10.12 -8.56
C ASN A 418 11.41 8.97 -8.28
N SER A 419 11.51 7.99 -9.18
CA SER A 419 12.46 6.89 -9.05
C SER A 419 13.91 7.40 -9.06
N TYR A 420 14.26 8.28 -9.98
CA TYR A 420 15.58 8.92 -9.99
C TYR A 420 15.82 9.79 -8.75
N THR A 421 14.81 10.48 -8.23
CA THR A 421 14.92 11.25 -6.98
C THR A 421 15.28 10.35 -5.80
N ILE A 422 14.72 9.14 -5.74
CA ILE A 422 14.99 8.16 -4.68
C ILE A 422 16.41 7.57 -4.83
N VAL A 423 16.79 7.19 -6.06
CA VAL A 423 18.08 6.52 -6.33
C VAL A 423 19.24 7.52 -6.33
N HIS A 424 19.03 8.72 -6.86
CA HIS A 424 20.06 9.76 -7.04
C HIS A 424 19.66 11.12 -6.44
N PRO A 425 19.34 11.22 -5.13
CA PRO A 425 18.75 12.43 -4.53
C PRO A 425 19.61 13.69 -4.67
N LYS A 426 20.94 13.55 -4.81
CA LYS A 426 21.86 14.67 -4.99
C LYS A 426 21.96 15.16 -6.44
N HIS A 427 21.50 14.36 -7.38
CA HIS A 427 21.59 14.63 -8.83
C HIS A 427 20.24 14.98 -9.47
N VAL A 428 19.16 15.06 -8.68
CA VAL A 428 17.81 15.38 -9.18
C VAL A 428 17.28 16.63 -8.51
N LYS A 429 16.90 17.62 -9.32
CA LYS A 429 16.24 18.82 -8.82
C LYS A 429 14.75 18.59 -8.66
N ILE A 430 14.20 19.13 -7.57
CA ILE A 430 12.76 19.11 -7.30
C ILE A 430 12.05 20.03 -8.29
N ARG A 431 10.98 19.53 -8.91
CA ARG A 431 10.08 20.34 -9.75
C ARG A 431 9.02 20.98 -8.86
N SER A 432 9.05 22.31 -8.77
CA SER A 432 8.26 23.07 -7.77
C SER A 432 6.91 23.50 -8.29
N THR A 433 6.80 23.81 -9.60
CA THR A 433 5.57 24.33 -10.19
C THR A 433 4.83 23.29 -11.03
N LYS A 434 3.56 23.55 -11.30
CA LYS A 434 2.74 22.70 -12.16
C LYS A 434 3.33 22.64 -13.58
N GLU A 435 3.75 23.76 -14.10
CA GLU A 435 4.35 23.90 -15.44
C GLU A 435 5.64 23.08 -15.56
N GLU A 436 6.49 23.09 -14.53
CA GLU A 436 7.69 22.24 -14.48
C GLU A 436 7.37 20.76 -14.50
N LYS A 437 6.32 20.34 -13.77
CA LYS A 437 5.91 18.94 -13.68
C LYS A 437 5.25 18.45 -14.97
N ASP A 438 4.47 19.30 -15.63
CA ASP A 438 3.69 18.98 -16.83
C ASP A 438 4.48 19.06 -18.12
N ALA A 439 5.65 19.70 -18.11
CA ALA A 439 6.44 19.91 -19.32
C ALA A 439 6.81 18.58 -20.00
N LEU A 440 6.33 18.36 -21.22
CA LEU A 440 6.63 17.17 -22.02
C LEU A 440 8.13 17.03 -22.32
N THR A 441 8.87 18.14 -22.34
CA THR A 441 10.33 18.16 -22.48
C THR A 441 11.08 17.51 -21.32
N ASN A 442 10.43 17.21 -20.20
CA ASN A 442 11.01 16.41 -19.13
C ASN A 442 11.44 15.02 -19.62
N ILE A 443 10.76 14.47 -20.64
CA ILE A 443 11.17 13.21 -21.27
C ILE A 443 12.58 13.34 -21.88
N ILE A 444 12.89 14.48 -22.49
CA ILE A 444 14.24 14.72 -23.04
C ILE A 444 15.29 14.67 -21.94
N GLN A 445 14.98 15.29 -20.79
CA GLN A 445 15.91 15.33 -19.67
C GLN A 445 16.06 13.95 -19.00
N LEU A 446 14.98 13.20 -18.87
CA LEU A 446 15.00 11.82 -18.38
C LEU A 446 15.84 10.91 -19.27
N VAL A 447 15.66 10.99 -20.59
CA VAL A 447 16.44 10.21 -21.57
C VAL A 447 17.92 10.61 -21.56
N ARG A 448 18.21 11.91 -21.48
CA ARG A 448 19.60 12.39 -21.35
C ARG A 448 20.27 11.94 -20.06
N PHE A 449 19.52 11.91 -18.97
CA PHE A 449 20.02 11.42 -17.69
C PHE A 449 20.29 9.91 -17.76
N ALA A 450 19.39 9.14 -18.38
CA ALA A 450 19.57 7.72 -18.63
C ALA A 450 20.79 7.40 -19.52
N PHE A 451 21.09 8.24 -20.50
CA PHE A 451 22.29 8.14 -21.36
C PHE A 451 23.55 8.77 -20.74
N HIS A 452 23.50 9.21 -19.48
CA HIS A 452 24.60 9.91 -18.79
C HIS A 452 25.14 11.14 -19.55
N GLN A 453 24.29 11.80 -20.32
CA GLN A 453 24.65 13.03 -21.06
C GLN A 453 24.57 14.28 -20.20
N ILE A 454 23.88 14.23 -19.06
CA ILE A 454 23.76 15.30 -18.07
C ILE A 454 24.02 14.73 -16.66
N ASP A 455 24.71 15.50 -15.83
CA ASP A 455 25.04 15.11 -14.46
C ASP A 455 23.89 15.42 -13.47
N GLN A 456 23.00 16.33 -13.84
CA GLN A 456 21.84 16.72 -13.05
C GLN A 456 20.56 16.61 -13.86
N LEU A 457 19.59 15.91 -13.30
CA LEU A 457 18.23 15.85 -13.83
C LEU A 457 17.45 17.09 -13.36
N GLU A 458 17.18 17.99 -14.29
CA GLU A 458 16.41 19.21 -14.06
C GLU A 458 15.45 19.51 -15.22
N SER A 459 14.32 20.16 -14.92
CA SER A 459 13.36 20.59 -15.96
C SER A 459 13.97 21.70 -16.82
N LEU A 460 13.61 21.72 -18.11
CA LEU A 460 14.00 22.82 -19.00
C LEU A 460 13.21 24.10 -18.72
N TYR A 461 12.04 24.01 -18.11
CA TYR A 461 11.14 25.13 -17.90
C TYR A 461 11.76 26.30 -17.09
N PRO A 462 12.38 26.07 -15.90
CA PRO A 462 12.98 27.14 -15.11
C PRO A 462 14.14 27.84 -15.82
N VAL A 463 14.90 27.12 -16.65
CA VAL A 463 16.10 27.64 -17.31
C VAL A 463 15.82 28.26 -18.68
N ALA A 464 14.60 28.12 -19.20
CA ALA A 464 14.26 28.55 -20.55
C ALA A 464 14.41 30.07 -20.76
N GLN A 465 14.02 30.89 -19.80
CA GLN A 465 14.16 32.34 -19.87
C GLN A 465 15.64 32.79 -19.85
N GLN A 466 16.47 32.13 -19.07
CA GLN A 466 17.91 32.38 -19.06
C GLN A 466 18.54 32.03 -20.42
N ARG A 467 18.15 30.86 -20.97
CA ARG A 467 18.61 30.43 -22.30
C ARG A 467 18.11 31.36 -23.41
N PHE A 468 16.90 31.88 -23.30
CA PHE A 468 16.37 32.89 -24.20
C PHE A 468 17.23 34.17 -24.19
N ASN A 469 17.58 34.68 -23.01
CA ASN A 469 18.42 35.87 -22.90
C ASN A 469 19.81 35.67 -23.52
N LEU A 470 20.38 34.47 -23.37
CA LEU A 470 21.65 34.12 -24.02
C LEU A 470 21.51 34.01 -25.54
N TRP A 471 20.43 33.41 -26.04
CA TRP A 471 20.13 33.36 -27.47
C TRP A 471 19.97 34.77 -28.05
N TYR A 472 19.22 35.63 -27.36
CA TYR A 472 19.05 37.04 -27.74
C TYR A 472 20.39 37.78 -27.82
N GLY A 473 21.24 37.62 -26.82
CA GLY A 473 22.56 38.25 -26.83
C GLY A 473 23.44 37.86 -28.03
N GLN A 474 23.26 36.65 -28.56
CA GLN A 474 23.98 36.19 -29.76
C GLN A 474 23.34 36.65 -31.07
N THR A 475 22.02 36.87 -31.10
CA THR A 475 21.24 37.17 -32.31
C THR A 475 20.80 38.62 -32.41
N GLN A 476 21.05 39.48 -31.41
CA GLN A 476 20.51 40.83 -31.31
C GLN A 476 20.82 41.73 -32.52
N ARG A 477 21.86 41.45 -33.29
CA ARG A 477 22.16 42.20 -34.52
C ARG A 477 21.19 41.89 -35.67
N ASN A 478 20.46 40.81 -35.60
CA ASN A 478 19.59 40.29 -36.67
C ASN A 478 18.10 40.35 -36.32
N ILE A 479 17.73 40.77 -35.08
CA ILE A 479 16.36 40.75 -34.59
C ILE A 479 16.02 42.09 -33.92
N THR A 480 14.89 42.68 -34.30
CA THR A 480 14.39 43.94 -33.75
C THR A 480 13.75 43.75 -32.37
N GLU A 481 13.67 44.84 -31.58
CA GLU A 481 13.02 44.78 -30.24
C GLU A 481 11.57 44.24 -30.30
N LYS A 482 10.81 44.67 -31.33
CA LYS A 482 9.44 44.19 -31.53
C LYS A 482 9.37 42.68 -31.81
N GLN A 483 10.32 42.15 -32.58
CA GLN A 483 10.42 40.70 -32.83
C GLN A 483 10.76 39.94 -31.56
N ILE A 484 11.62 40.50 -30.70
CA ILE A 484 12.03 39.89 -29.43
C ILE A 484 10.87 39.82 -28.46
N GLU A 485 10.09 40.89 -28.32
CA GLU A 485 8.92 40.92 -27.44
C GLU A 485 7.91 39.82 -27.82
N ILE A 486 7.68 39.65 -29.12
CA ILE A 486 6.75 38.64 -29.64
C ILE A 486 7.30 37.21 -29.45
N ILE A 487 8.58 36.97 -29.80
CA ILE A 487 9.17 35.63 -29.71
C ILE A 487 9.37 35.18 -28.24
N ARG A 488 9.56 36.12 -27.31
CA ARG A 488 9.64 35.83 -25.88
C ARG A 488 8.38 35.11 -25.36
N GLN A 489 7.21 35.39 -25.93
CA GLN A 489 5.94 34.78 -25.55
C GLN A 489 5.85 33.28 -25.89
N VAL A 490 6.73 32.78 -26.77
CA VAL A 490 6.77 31.32 -27.10
C VAL A 490 7.85 30.55 -26.35
N VAL A 491 8.65 31.21 -25.52
CA VAL A 491 9.73 30.56 -24.76
C VAL A 491 9.17 29.44 -23.85
N ASN A 492 8.10 29.74 -23.12
CA ASN A 492 7.46 28.76 -22.22
C ASN A 492 6.80 27.62 -23.01
N TYR A 493 6.24 27.92 -24.19
CA TYR A 493 5.69 26.90 -25.08
C TYR A 493 6.77 25.90 -25.52
N ILE A 494 7.93 26.41 -25.98
CA ILE A 494 9.07 25.58 -26.38
C ILE A 494 9.58 24.75 -25.17
N ALA A 495 9.71 25.41 -24.02
CA ALA A 495 10.19 24.76 -22.81
C ALA A 495 9.26 23.63 -22.33
N SER A 496 7.96 23.73 -22.57
CA SER A 496 6.96 22.71 -22.21
C SER A 496 6.78 21.64 -23.28
N ASN A 497 6.73 22.03 -24.57
CA ASN A 497 6.26 21.16 -25.65
C ASN A 497 7.35 20.72 -26.64
N GLY A 498 8.56 21.27 -26.54
CA GLY A 498 9.63 20.98 -27.47
C GLY A 498 9.71 21.97 -28.65
N ALA A 499 10.45 21.63 -29.69
CA ALA A 499 10.60 22.46 -30.87
C ALA A 499 9.25 22.65 -31.59
N CYS A 500 8.97 23.89 -31.99
CA CYS A 500 7.72 24.23 -32.62
C CYS A 500 7.95 25.04 -33.92
N SER A 501 6.95 24.98 -34.80
CA SER A 501 6.80 25.80 -36.02
C SER A 501 5.63 26.78 -35.88
N ILE A 502 5.49 27.67 -36.83
CA ILE A 502 4.30 28.54 -36.94
C ILE A 502 3.01 27.72 -37.06
N LYS A 503 3.07 26.54 -37.68
CA LYS A 503 1.93 25.64 -37.78
C LYS A 503 1.49 25.16 -36.40
N ASP A 504 2.42 24.73 -35.58
CA ASP A 504 2.13 24.21 -34.23
C ASP A 504 1.54 25.32 -33.34
N ILE A 505 2.15 26.50 -33.37
CA ILE A 505 1.64 27.65 -32.61
C ILE A 505 0.25 28.06 -33.10
N ARG A 506 -0.04 27.99 -34.41
CA ARG A 506 -1.34 28.32 -34.98
C ARG A 506 -2.47 27.38 -34.55
N GLU A 507 -2.15 26.14 -34.32
CA GLU A 507 -3.11 25.15 -33.78
C GLU A 507 -3.51 25.48 -32.34
N ASP A 508 -2.57 26.02 -31.56
CA ASP A 508 -2.77 26.42 -30.17
C ASP A 508 -3.32 27.84 -30.02
N ASP A 509 -2.67 28.83 -30.69
CA ASP A 509 -3.02 30.25 -30.63
C ASP A 509 -2.84 30.95 -32.01
N LYS A 510 -3.97 31.08 -32.73
CA LYS A 510 -4.00 31.71 -34.05
C LYS A 510 -3.53 33.18 -34.03
N THR A 511 -3.81 33.90 -32.94
CA THR A 511 -3.45 35.31 -32.78
C THR A 511 -1.94 35.43 -32.64
N ARG A 512 -1.32 34.61 -31.82
CA ARG A 512 0.13 34.60 -31.63
C ARG A 512 0.87 34.21 -32.90
N ALA A 513 0.40 33.22 -33.63
CA ALA A 513 0.96 32.85 -34.93
C ALA A 513 0.91 34.00 -35.93
N ALA A 514 -0.22 34.72 -36.02
CA ALA A 514 -0.35 35.86 -36.90
C ALA A 514 0.59 37.04 -36.50
N GLN A 515 0.80 37.27 -35.23
CA GLN A 515 1.75 38.28 -34.72
C GLN A 515 3.19 37.93 -35.09
N LEU A 516 3.60 36.66 -34.93
CA LEU A 516 4.92 36.16 -35.33
C LEU A 516 5.15 36.34 -36.84
N ILE A 517 4.20 35.91 -37.69
CA ILE A 517 4.29 36.05 -39.16
C ILE A 517 4.47 37.50 -39.55
N ARG A 518 3.68 38.42 -38.96
CA ARG A 518 3.79 39.88 -39.26
C ARG A 518 5.13 40.46 -38.79
N ALA A 519 5.59 40.06 -37.61
CA ALA A 519 6.83 40.59 -37.05
C ALA A 519 8.06 40.15 -37.84
N PHE A 520 8.07 38.94 -38.36
CA PHE A 520 9.19 38.38 -39.10
C PHE A 520 9.04 38.49 -40.64
N GLY A 521 7.94 39.10 -41.12
CA GLY A 521 7.74 39.35 -42.55
C GLY A 521 7.38 38.12 -43.39
N GLY A 522 7.07 36.97 -42.75
CA GLY A 522 6.68 35.74 -43.43
C GLY A 522 6.73 34.50 -42.54
N VAL A 523 6.13 33.42 -43.03
CA VAL A 523 6.12 32.15 -42.32
C VAL A 523 7.52 31.55 -42.24
N ALA A 524 8.25 31.51 -43.34
CA ALA A 524 9.57 30.88 -43.40
C ALA A 524 10.58 31.55 -42.45
N THR A 525 10.64 32.90 -42.45
CA THR A 525 11.53 33.65 -41.55
C THR A 525 11.17 33.52 -40.08
N ALA A 526 9.88 33.42 -39.77
CA ALA A 526 9.42 33.15 -38.42
C ALA A 526 9.78 31.73 -37.97
N ASP A 527 9.61 30.71 -38.84
CA ASP A 527 10.01 29.33 -38.55
C ASP A 527 11.51 29.18 -38.35
N GLU A 528 12.35 29.86 -39.14
CA GLU A 528 13.81 29.90 -38.94
C GLU A 528 14.18 30.42 -37.53
N ALA A 529 13.53 31.50 -37.09
CA ALA A 529 13.76 32.08 -35.77
C ALA A 529 13.30 31.12 -34.66
N LEU A 530 12.14 30.47 -34.83
CA LEU A 530 11.61 29.48 -33.88
C LEU A 530 12.51 28.22 -33.78
N VAL A 531 12.98 27.72 -34.91
CA VAL A 531 13.92 26.58 -34.95
C VAL A 531 15.25 26.95 -34.28
N SER A 532 15.78 28.12 -34.52
CA SER A 532 17.01 28.63 -33.89
C SER A 532 16.83 28.72 -32.36
N LEU A 533 15.73 29.34 -31.91
CA LEU A 533 15.41 29.45 -30.49
C LEU A 533 15.18 28.08 -29.84
N SER A 534 14.44 27.18 -30.49
CA SER A 534 14.17 25.83 -29.99
C SER A 534 15.45 25.05 -29.79
N LYS A 535 16.39 25.11 -30.74
CA LYS A 535 17.72 24.50 -30.59
C LYS A 535 18.43 25.02 -29.36
N PHE A 536 18.37 26.33 -29.13
CA PHE A 536 19.06 26.97 -28.03
C PHE A 536 18.45 26.60 -26.66
N ILE A 537 17.13 26.54 -26.57
CA ILE A 537 16.45 26.17 -25.35
C ILE A 537 16.67 24.67 -25.02
N ILE A 538 16.57 23.80 -26.03
CA ILE A 538 16.59 22.36 -25.81
C ILE A 538 18.02 21.81 -25.65
N TYR A 539 18.99 22.24 -26.46
CA TYR A 539 20.29 21.59 -26.59
C TYR A 539 21.45 22.25 -25.87
N ARG A 540 21.34 23.52 -25.50
CA ARG A 540 22.50 24.19 -24.88
C ARG A 540 22.76 23.66 -23.49
N LYS A 541 23.97 23.11 -23.25
CA LYS A 541 24.50 22.86 -21.90
C LYS A 541 24.68 24.24 -21.21
N ILE A 542 24.14 24.36 -20.00
CA ILE A 542 24.52 25.47 -19.11
C ILE A 542 25.91 25.10 -18.61
N ALA A 543 26.91 25.98 -18.91
CA ALA A 543 28.26 25.81 -18.37
C ALA A 543 28.27 26.10 -16.88
#